data_ab80093ce093d2cbeaac2f42ec48288a
#
_entry.id   ab80093ce093d2cbeaac2f42ec48288a
#
_cell.length_a   1.000
_cell.length_b   1.000
_cell.length_c   1.000
_cell.angle_alpha   90.00
_cell.angle_beta   90.00
_cell.angle_gamma   90.00
#
_symmetry.space_group_name_H-M   'P 1'
#
loop_
_entity.id
_entity.type
_entity.pdbx_description
1 polymer ?
#
loop_
_entity_poly.entity_id
_entity_poly.type
_entity_poly.pdbx_seq_one_letter_code
_entity_poly.pdbx_strand_id
1 'polypeptide(L)'
;MIGDGVVASENHAWSAWTALRRLESRGESVARSPETEFMRIVGGTRQITEGIKRSGLGEGDSRAWLFYLPEESNGSPLHEMNISREYYNDLSDEAELLIGHLGGVLIPERPIPTLSGLRKIKGSVDEGRFVSLEEAFIVHLSNSIIN
;
A
#
# COMPACT_ATOMS: atom_id res chain seq x y z
N MET A 1 4.10 -1.92 7.56
CA MET A 1 4.69 -2.88 6.59
C MET A 1 3.60 -3.66 5.89
N ILE A 2 3.79 -3.94 4.62
CA ILE A 2 2.87 -4.68 3.75
C ILE A 2 3.56 -5.96 3.30
N GLY A 3 2.82 -7.08 3.25
CA GLY A 3 3.35 -8.37 2.84
C GLY A 3 3.81 -8.41 1.37
N ASP A 4 4.78 -9.25 1.08
CA ASP A 4 5.26 -9.46 -0.29
C ASP A 4 4.13 -9.96 -1.20
N GLY A 5 4.14 -9.51 -2.47
CA GLY A 5 3.13 -9.83 -3.45
C GLY A 5 1.79 -9.09 -3.31
N VAL A 6 1.56 -8.36 -2.22
CA VAL A 6 0.31 -7.60 -2.01
C VAL A 6 0.33 -6.26 -2.75
N VAL A 7 1.52 -5.72 -3.01
CA VAL A 7 1.71 -4.50 -3.80
C VAL A 7 2.15 -4.88 -5.21
N ALA A 8 1.38 -4.43 -6.20
CA ALA A 8 1.62 -4.77 -7.59
C ALA A 8 2.71 -3.90 -8.25
N SER A 9 2.76 -2.64 -7.87
CA SER A 9 3.65 -1.64 -8.48
C SER A 9 3.69 -0.37 -7.64
N GLU A 10 4.56 0.55 -8.01
CA GLU A 10 4.56 1.90 -7.46
C GLU A 10 3.24 2.63 -7.74
N ASN A 11 2.66 2.45 -8.92
CA ASN A 11 1.36 3.03 -9.29
C ASN A 11 0.21 2.50 -8.41
N HIS A 12 0.23 1.21 -8.09
CA HIS A 12 -0.73 0.61 -7.17
C HIS A 12 -0.61 1.22 -5.77
N ALA A 13 0.61 1.33 -5.25
CA ALA A 13 0.87 1.96 -3.94
C ALA A 13 0.48 3.44 -3.93
N TRP A 14 0.80 4.18 -4.98
CA TRP A 14 0.41 5.58 -5.15
C TRP A 14 -1.11 5.76 -5.19
N SER A 15 -1.81 4.88 -5.91
CA SER A 15 -3.26 4.89 -5.97
C SER A 15 -3.89 4.66 -4.59
N ALA A 16 -3.33 3.73 -3.81
CA ALA A 16 -3.78 3.47 -2.45
C ALA A 16 -3.55 4.67 -1.53
N TRP A 17 -2.37 5.30 -1.61
CA TRP A 17 -2.07 6.49 -0.82
C TRP A 17 -2.96 7.68 -1.21
N THR A 18 -3.19 7.91 -2.50
CA THR A 18 -4.10 8.96 -2.98
C THR A 18 -5.52 8.75 -2.46
N ALA A 19 -5.99 7.50 -2.47
CA ALA A 19 -7.29 7.15 -1.92
C ALA A 19 -7.37 7.42 -0.41
N LEU A 20 -6.32 7.04 0.33
CA LEU A 20 -6.21 7.33 1.77
C LEU A 20 -6.36 8.83 2.05
N ARG A 21 -5.59 9.67 1.37
CA ARG A 21 -5.62 11.14 1.58
C ARG A 21 -7.00 11.73 1.26
N ARG A 22 -7.66 11.23 0.21
CA ARG A 22 -9.02 11.67 -0.14
C ARG A 22 -10.06 11.28 0.91
N LEU A 23 -9.96 10.08 1.47
CA LEU A 23 -10.86 9.65 2.55
C LEU A 23 -10.65 10.46 3.82
N GLU A 24 -9.40 10.73 4.18
CA GLU A 24 -9.06 11.58 5.33
C GLU A 24 -9.59 13.00 5.17
N SER A 25 -9.38 13.63 4.01
CA SER A 25 -9.84 15.00 3.74
C SER A 25 -11.37 15.15 3.80
N ARG A 26 -12.11 14.05 3.57
CA ARG A 26 -13.58 14.01 3.65
C ARG A 26 -14.09 13.54 5.00
N GLY A 27 -13.23 13.11 5.92
CA GLY A 27 -13.64 12.50 7.17
C GLY A 27 -14.34 11.13 7.00
N GLU A 28 -14.04 10.43 5.92
CA GLU A 28 -14.64 9.14 5.52
C GLU A 28 -13.74 7.94 5.84
N SER A 29 -12.58 8.15 6.48
CA SER A 29 -11.70 7.06 6.90
C SER A 29 -12.41 6.12 7.87
N VAL A 30 -12.28 4.81 7.62
CA VAL A 30 -12.88 3.77 8.45
C VAL A 30 -11.98 3.43 9.63
N ALA A 31 -10.67 3.38 9.40
CA ALA A 31 -9.69 3.14 10.45
C ALA A 31 -9.26 4.45 11.14
N ARG A 32 -8.79 4.32 12.38
CA ARG A 32 -8.34 5.46 13.18
C ARG A 32 -6.94 5.95 12.81
N SER A 33 -6.09 5.06 12.29
CA SER A 33 -4.73 5.42 11.89
C SER A 33 -4.54 5.31 10.38
N PRO A 34 -3.73 6.19 9.78
CA PRO A 34 -3.44 6.16 8.35
C PRO A 34 -2.85 4.83 7.88
N GLU A 35 -2.00 4.21 8.69
CA GLU A 35 -1.36 2.94 8.36
C GLU A 35 -2.39 1.82 8.25
N THR A 36 -3.32 1.77 9.19
CA THR A 36 -4.39 0.76 9.18
C THR A 36 -5.37 1.00 8.03
N GLU A 37 -5.67 2.26 7.74
CA GLU A 37 -6.52 2.62 6.60
C GLU A 37 -5.85 2.27 5.28
N PHE A 38 -4.55 2.53 5.14
CA PHE A 38 -3.76 2.14 3.98
C PHE A 38 -3.78 0.62 3.76
N MET A 39 -3.57 -0.17 4.82
CA MET A 39 -3.64 -1.63 4.75
C MET A 39 -5.02 -2.12 4.31
N ARG A 40 -6.10 -1.49 4.81
CA ARG A 40 -7.47 -1.79 4.40
C ARG A 40 -7.70 -1.52 2.92
N ILE A 41 -7.22 -0.37 2.44
CA ILE A 41 -7.34 0.05 1.04
C ILE A 41 -6.58 -0.92 0.12
N VAL A 42 -5.31 -1.20 0.43
CA VAL A 42 -4.48 -2.14 -0.33
C VAL A 42 -5.11 -3.55 -0.36
N GLY A 43 -5.67 -3.98 0.77
CA GLY A 43 -6.41 -5.25 0.87
C GLY A 43 -7.73 -5.29 0.10
N GLY A 44 -8.18 -4.17 -0.48
CA GLY A 44 -9.39 -4.07 -1.28
C GLY A 44 -10.67 -4.42 -0.53
N THR A 45 -10.77 -4.04 0.73
CA THR A 45 -11.90 -4.39 1.59
C THR A 45 -12.39 -3.20 2.41
N ARG A 46 -13.61 -3.27 2.90
CA ARG A 46 -14.19 -2.28 3.82
C ARG A 46 -13.94 -2.61 5.30
N GLN A 47 -13.57 -3.84 5.59
CA GLN A 47 -13.36 -4.31 6.95
C GLN A 47 -11.89 -4.20 7.35
N ILE A 48 -11.61 -3.50 8.45
CA ILE A 48 -10.26 -3.27 8.96
C ILE A 48 -9.52 -4.59 9.22
N THR A 49 -10.15 -5.51 9.96
CA THR A 49 -9.55 -6.80 10.32
C THR A 49 -9.19 -7.62 9.08
N GLU A 50 -10.07 -7.64 8.09
CA GLU A 50 -9.81 -8.34 6.84
C GLU A 50 -8.71 -7.66 6.01
N GLY A 51 -8.66 -6.32 6.01
CA GLY A 51 -7.60 -5.54 5.40
C GLY A 51 -6.23 -5.88 5.96
N ILE A 52 -6.09 -5.87 7.28
CA ILE A 52 -4.85 -6.24 7.96
C ILE A 52 -4.45 -7.69 7.64
N LYS A 53 -5.40 -8.61 7.66
CA LYS A 53 -5.16 -10.02 7.35
C LYS A 53 -4.67 -10.23 5.92
N ARG A 54 -5.24 -9.53 4.95
CA ARG A 54 -4.90 -9.67 3.52
C ARG A 54 -3.58 -9.01 3.16
N SER A 55 -3.36 -7.81 3.69
CA SER A 55 -2.22 -6.96 3.29
C SER A 55 -1.04 -7.03 4.25
N GLY A 56 -1.24 -7.47 5.49
CA GLY A 56 -0.18 -7.59 6.48
C GLY A 56 0.76 -8.76 6.23
N LEU A 57 1.76 -8.85 7.09
CA LEU A 57 2.68 -9.99 7.14
C LEU A 57 1.97 -11.22 7.69
N GLY A 58 2.18 -12.35 7.02
CA GLY A 58 1.75 -13.66 7.48
C GLY A 58 2.87 -14.42 8.17
N GLU A 59 2.52 -15.51 8.84
CA GLU A 59 3.50 -16.44 9.41
C GLU A 59 4.37 -17.03 8.29
N GLY A 60 5.71 -16.94 8.46
CA GLY A 60 6.67 -17.42 7.47
C GLY A 60 7.01 -16.44 6.35
N ASP A 61 6.40 -15.26 6.31
CA ASP A 61 6.79 -14.21 5.36
C ASP A 61 8.22 -13.75 5.67
N SER A 62 9.11 -13.89 4.69
CA SER A 62 10.52 -13.47 4.78
C SER A 62 10.78 -12.13 4.10
N ARG A 63 9.80 -11.57 3.41
CA ARG A 63 9.90 -10.33 2.63
C ARG A 63 8.69 -9.45 2.90
N ALA A 64 8.92 -8.14 2.91
CA ALA A 64 7.87 -7.14 3.08
C ALA A 64 8.22 -5.83 2.39
N TRP A 65 7.20 -5.03 2.13
CA TRP A 65 7.35 -3.65 1.71
C TRP A 65 7.21 -2.73 2.91
N LEU A 66 8.18 -1.83 3.10
CA LEU A 66 8.10 -0.74 4.06
C LEU A 66 7.59 0.51 3.34
N PHE A 67 6.52 1.10 3.86
CA PHE A 67 5.95 2.34 3.34
C PHE A 67 6.07 3.46 4.36
N TYR A 68 6.52 4.60 3.91
CA TYR A 68 6.31 5.87 4.55
C TYR A 68 5.09 6.54 3.91
N LEU A 69 4.17 7.01 4.74
CA LEU A 69 2.93 7.66 4.30
C LEU A 69 3.03 9.15 4.65
N PRO A 70 3.51 10.01 3.73
CA PRO A 70 3.62 11.43 4.03
C PRO A 70 2.25 12.03 4.27
N GLU A 71 2.16 12.90 5.27
CA GLU A 71 0.97 13.72 5.48
C GLU A 71 0.90 14.81 4.40
N GLU A 72 -0.31 15.14 3.96
CA GLU A 72 -0.49 16.33 3.13
C GLU A 72 -0.11 17.57 3.91
N SER A 73 0.85 18.33 3.42
CA SER A 73 1.20 19.60 4.01
C SER A 73 0.06 20.60 3.76
N ASN A 74 -0.75 20.85 4.79
CA ASN A 74 -1.64 22.01 4.90
C ASN A 74 -2.51 22.36 3.66
N GLY A 75 -3.18 21.39 3.07
CA GLY A 75 -4.18 21.63 2.02
C GLY A 75 -3.61 21.89 0.62
N SER A 76 -2.33 21.66 0.40
CA SER A 76 -1.78 21.68 -0.96
C SER A 76 -2.35 20.51 -1.77
N PRO A 77 -2.77 20.77 -3.02
CA PRO A 77 -3.23 19.69 -3.90
C PRO A 77 -2.13 18.63 -4.11
N LEU A 78 -2.52 17.37 -4.20
CA LEU A 78 -1.59 16.24 -4.40
C LEU A 78 -0.59 16.44 -5.55
N HIS A 79 -1.00 17.15 -6.62
CA HIS A 79 -0.15 17.43 -7.78
C HIS A 79 0.91 18.51 -7.53
N GLU A 80 0.81 19.26 -6.45
CA GLU A 80 1.80 20.27 -6.01
C GLU A 80 2.78 19.71 -4.99
N MET A 81 2.60 18.48 -4.56
CA MET A 81 3.46 17.83 -3.59
C MET A 81 4.86 17.63 -4.17
N ASN A 82 5.84 18.28 -3.59
CA ASN A 82 7.24 18.17 -3.95
C ASN A 82 8.05 17.64 -2.77
N ILE A 83 8.61 16.46 -2.93
CA ILE A 83 9.54 15.87 -1.95
C ILE A 83 10.95 16.30 -2.35
N SER A 84 11.62 17.12 -1.52
CA SER A 84 13.00 17.49 -1.76
C SER A 84 13.90 16.26 -1.73
N ARG A 85 15.03 16.31 -2.46
CA ARG A 85 16.01 15.23 -2.46
C ARG A 85 16.63 15.00 -1.07
N GLU A 86 16.83 16.07 -0.33
CA GLU A 86 17.32 16.01 1.06
C GLU A 86 16.35 15.25 1.95
N TYR A 87 15.07 15.60 1.93
CA TYR A 87 14.03 14.91 2.69
C TYR A 87 13.90 13.43 2.28
N TYR A 88 14.01 13.13 1.00
CA TYR A 88 14.01 11.76 0.52
C TYR A 88 15.21 10.96 1.06
N ASN A 89 16.40 11.55 1.12
CA ASN A 89 17.58 10.90 1.67
C ASN A 89 17.43 10.64 3.17
N ASP A 90 16.95 11.62 3.93
CA ASP A 90 16.70 11.48 5.38
C ASP A 90 15.71 10.33 5.67
N LEU A 91 14.63 10.26 4.90
CA LEU A 91 13.65 9.16 5.02
C LEU A 91 14.24 7.80 4.63
N SER A 92 15.12 7.77 3.64
CA SER A 92 15.80 6.53 3.23
C SER A 92 16.73 6.03 4.32
N ASP A 93 17.50 6.91 4.95
CA ASP A 93 18.38 6.58 6.05
C ASP A 93 17.59 6.08 7.28
N GLU A 94 16.46 6.73 7.58
CA GLU A 94 15.55 6.30 8.65
C GLU A 94 14.95 4.91 8.37
N ALA A 95 14.57 4.65 7.12
CA ALA A 95 14.05 3.36 6.70
C ALA A 95 15.10 2.25 6.83
N GLU A 96 16.34 2.51 6.42
CA GLU A 96 17.44 1.55 6.56
C GLU A 96 17.75 1.23 8.02
N LEU A 97 17.75 2.24 8.90
CA LEU A 97 17.90 2.05 10.35
C LEU A 97 16.77 1.18 10.91
N LEU A 98 15.53 1.43 10.53
CA LEU A 98 14.39 0.64 10.98
C LEU A 98 14.48 -0.80 10.49
N ILE A 99 14.84 -1.03 9.24
CA ILE A 99 15.05 -2.36 8.66
C ILE A 99 16.14 -3.11 9.46
N GLY A 100 17.25 -2.44 9.77
CA GLY A 100 18.32 -3.00 10.59
C GLY A 100 17.87 -3.38 11.98
N HIS A 101 17.07 -2.54 12.65
CA HIS A 101 16.50 -2.85 13.98
C HIS A 101 15.56 -4.05 13.96
N LEU A 102 14.86 -4.28 12.84
CA LEU A 102 14.00 -5.45 12.65
C LEU A 102 14.79 -6.72 12.27
N GLY A 103 16.13 -6.63 12.17
CA GLY A 103 16.98 -7.74 11.74
C GLY A 103 16.87 -8.05 10.25
N GLY A 104 16.34 -7.11 9.47
CA GLY A 104 16.17 -7.24 8.04
C GLY A 104 17.35 -6.69 7.24
N VAL A 105 17.27 -6.91 5.93
CA VAL A 105 18.21 -6.37 4.93
C VAL A 105 17.41 -5.72 3.81
N LEU A 106 17.81 -4.52 3.40
CA LEU A 106 17.21 -3.86 2.25
C LEU A 106 17.52 -4.63 0.96
N ILE A 107 16.46 -4.95 0.21
CA ILE A 107 16.56 -5.58 -1.10
C ILE A 107 16.23 -4.53 -2.16
N PRO A 108 17.14 -4.25 -3.12
CA PRO A 108 16.94 -3.21 -4.13
C PRO A 108 16.03 -3.72 -5.27
N GLU A 109 14.83 -4.13 -4.93
CA GLU A 109 13.82 -4.61 -5.87
C GLU A 109 12.61 -3.69 -5.89
N ARG A 110 11.85 -3.73 -6.98
CA ARG A 110 10.57 -3.05 -7.11
C ARG A 110 9.43 -4.04 -7.02
N PRO A 111 8.25 -3.63 -6.55
CA PRO A 111 7.08 -4.50 -6.57
C PRO A 111 6.69 -4.84 -8.00
N ILE A 112 6.35 -6.10 -8.22
CA ILE A 112 5.80 -6.61 -9.47
C ILE A 112 4.48 -7.33 -9.21
N PRO A 113 3.49 -7.20 -10.10
CA PRO A 113 2.21 -7.88 -9.94
C PRO A 113 2.36 -9.38 -10.14
N THR A 114 1.78 -10.17 -9.24
CA THR A 114 1.75 -11.63 -9.32
C THR A 114 0.35 -12.18 -9.11
N LEU A 115 0.02 -13.30 -9.75
CA LEU A 115 -1.25 -13.98 -9.53
C LEU A 115 -1.42 -14.46 -8.09
N SER A 116 -0.35 -14.92 -7.45
CA SER A 116 -0.39 -15.33 -6.04
C SER A 116 -0.71 -14.16 -5.12
N GLY A 117 -0.12 -13.00 -5.37
CA GLY A 117 -0.42 -11.77 -4.63
C GLY A 117 -1.88 -11.32 -4.82
N LEU A 118 -2.36 -11.34 -6.06
CA LEU A 118 -3.75 -10.99 -6.34
C LEU A 118 -4.73 -11.96 -5.66
N ARG A 119 -4.43 -13.26 -5.66
CA ARG A 119 -5.25 -14.27 -4.95
C ARG A 119 -5.22 -14.08 -3.44
N LYS A 120 -4.11 -13.63 -2.86
CA LYS A 120 -4.00 -13.34 -1.42
C LYS A 120 -5.00 -12.25 -0.99
N ILE A 121 -5.17 -11.21 -1.79
CA ILE A 121 -6.06 -10.08 -1.45
C ILE A 121 -7.50 -10.26 -1.94
N LYS A 122 -7.71 -10.92 -3.07
CA LYS A 122 -9.03 -11.07 -3.70
C LYS A 122 -9.69 -12.43 -3.45
N GLY A 123 -8.90 -13.46 -3.16
CA GLY A 123 -9.37 -14.84 -3.07
C GLY A 123 -9.46 -15.51 -4.44
N SER A 124 -10.58 -15.44 -5.12
CA SER A 124 -10.74 -15.97 -6.48
C SER A 124 -10.43 -14.92 -7.54
N VAL A 125 -9.73 -15.32 -8.59
CA VAL A 125 -9.34 -14.47 -9.71
C VAL A 125 -9.88 -15.07 -11.01
N ASP A 126 -10.67 -14.29 -11.72
CA ASP A 126 -11.12 -14.61 -13.08
C ASP A 126 -10.10 -13.97 -14.06
N GLU A 127 -9.18 -14.80 -14.54
CA GLU A 127 -8.03 -14.36 -15.36
C GLU A 127 -8.42 -13.78 -16.71
N GLY A 128 -9.66 -14.00 -17.18
CA GLY A 128 -10.16 -13.46 -18.46
C GLY A 128 -10.67 -12.03 -18.41
N ARG A 129 -10.74 -11.40 -17.23
CA ARG A 129 -11.39 -10.09 -17.07
C ARG A 129 -10.47 -8.88 -17.11
N PHE A 130 -9.16 -9.06 -17.04
CA PHE A 130 -8.21 -7.95 -16.91
C PHE A 130 -7.23 -7.92 -18.08
N VAL A 131 -6.86 -6.72 -18.49
CA VAL A 131 -5.84 -6.52 -19.53
C VAL A 131 -4.45 -6.82 -18.97
N SER A 132 -4.22 -6.51 -17.69
CA SER A 132 -2.98 -6.80 -16.99
C SER A 132 -3.22 -7.14 -15.52
N LEU A 133 -2.24 -7.80 -14.90
CA LEU A 133 -2.31 -8.06 -13.45
C LEU A 133 -2.29 -6.78 -12.62
N GLU A 134 -1.52 -5.78 -13.03
CA GLU A 134 -1.50 -4.47 -12.36
C GLU A 134 -2.89 -3.82 -12.35
N GLU A 135 -3.57 -3.83 -13.51
CA GLU A 135 -4.94 -3.35 -13.61
C GLU A 135 -5.88 -4.08 -12.64
N ALA A 136 -5.75 -5.41 -12.54
CA ALA A 136 -6.54 -6.21 -11.62
C ALA A 136 -6.36 -5.80 -10.15
N PHE A 137 -5.16 -5.45 -9.73
CA PHE A 137 -4.88 -4.93 -8.40
C PHE A 137 -5.51 -3.55 -8.18
N ILE A 138 -5.38 -2.63 -9.14
CA ILE A 138 -5.94 -1.28 -9.06
C ILE A 138 -7.47 -1.33 -9.03
N VAL A 139 -8.09 -2.15 -9.87
CA VAL A 139 -9.54 -2.36 -9.85
C VAL A 139 -10.00 -2.96 -8.52
N HIS A 140 -9.24 -3.93 -7.98
CA HIS A 140 -9.58 -4.52 -6.68
C HIS A 140 -9.50 -3.51 -5.53
N LEU A 141 -8.51 -2.64 -5.55
CA LEU A 141 -8.36 -1.54 -4.58
C LEU A 141 -9.62 -0.66 -4.54
N SER A 142 -10.24 -0.40 -5.69
CA SER A 142 -11.45 0.44 -5.77
C SER A 142 -12.62 -0.10 -4.95
N ASN A 143 -12.69 -1.41 -4.70
CA ASN A 143 -13.73 -2.03 -3.87
C ASN A 143 -13.67 -1.56 -2.41
N SER A 144 -12.52 -1.06 -1.94
CA SER A 144 -12.38 -0.51 -0.59
C SER A 144 -12.97 0.90 -0.46
N ILE A 145 -13.18 1.59 -1.58
CA ILE A 145 -13.49 3.02 -1.64
C ILE A 145 -14.93 3.27 -2.10
N ILE A 146 -15.44 2.43 -2.99
CA ILE A 146 -16.80 2.57 -3.56
C ILE A 146 -17.83 2.14 -2.52
N ASN A 147 -18.74 3.02 -2.26
CA ASN A 147 -19.90 2.79 -1.38
C ASN A 147 -21.01 2.01 -2.08
#